data_11df61f1b9994860287c142aab6cb146
#
_entry.id   11df61f1b9994860287c142aab6cb146
#
_cell.length_a   1.000
_cell.length_b   1.000
_cell.length_c   1.000
_cell.angle_alpha   90.00
_cell.angle_beta   90.00
_cell.angle_gamma   90.00
#
_symmetry.space_group_name_H-M   'P 1'
#
loop_
_entity.id
_entity.type
_entity.pdbx_description
1 polymer ?
#
loop_
_entity_poly.entity_id
_entity_poly.type
_entity_poly.pdbx_seq_one_letter_code
_entity_poly.pdbx_strand_id
1 'polypeptide(L)'
;MQVLSALLALLPLPLQAQQPVDDGGGDTIVVDGQRLTRQEVRERASGFVRTLGVVQGDRGIARWIEPVCPQVRGVASDIAGLVETKVRKIATSIGAPLAKGECETNFLIVFVDDGREMARQVSARKSNSMSQLHGAERRDVENGDAPIRWWYTIATGSSTGGKADSVAPSASVGNSEGGGSALPDGVPTVNGFSSSLIRPIGIRSIDTATILIDVNRAEGISLTAAAAYAAFVGLAEVKGRAAPPVSSILNIFGDGAQAGDLTFWDNQFLDQLYDLPLNRWGRVHRGYLVRAIGEAEGEDVEEGATGPVEP
;
A
#
# COMPACT_ATOMS: atom_id res chain seq x y z
N MET A 1 67.82 60.60 -48.86
CA MET A 1 68.31 59.58 -48.01
C MET A 1 67.62 59.79 -46.68
N GLN A 2 66.56 59.06 -46.45
CA GLN A 2 65.76 59.11 -45.21
C GLN A 2 65.98 57.84 -44.44
N VAL A 3 66.46 57.96 -43.22
CA VAL A 3 66.68 56.87 -42.28
C VAL A 3 65.40 56.74 -41.43
N LEU A 4 64.72 55.63 -41.59
CA LEU A 4 63.51 55.29 -40.82
C LEU A 4 63.94 54.55 -39.53
N SER A 5 63.79 55.25 -38.41
CA SER A 5 64.01 54.62 -37.08
C SER A 5 62.72 53.84 -36.67
N ALA A 6 62.86 52.56 -36.55
CA ALA A 6 61.76 51.67 -35.98
C ALA A 6 61.82 51.72 -34.49
N LEU A 7 60.75 52.17 -33.83
CA LEU A 7 60.54 52.15 -32.41
C LEU A 7 59.89 50.80 -32.03
N LEU A 8 60.61 49.93 -31.29
CA LEU A 8 60.12 48.64 -30.81
C LEU A 8 59.35 48.87 -29.50
N ALA A 9 58.04 48.79 -29.54
CA ALA A 9 57.20 48.90 -28.35
C ALA A 9 57.16 47.55 -27.67
N LEU A 10 57.73 47.46 -26.46
CA LEU A 10 57.53 46.31 -25.55
C LEU A 10 56.13 46.40 -24.93
N LEU A 11 55.26 45.47 -25.32
CA LEU A 11 53.98 45.24 -24.65
C LEU A 11 54.19 44.30 -23.47
N PRO A 12 53.68 44.60 -22.25
CA PRO A 12 53.73 43.68 -21.14
C PRO A 12 52.73 42.55 -21.37
N LEU A 13 53.20 41.30 -21.27
CA LEU A 13 52.31 40.08 -21.23
C LEU A 13 51.49 40.10 -19.93
N PRO A 14 50.20 39.87 -20.02
CA PRO A 14 49.41 39.67 -18.81
C PRO A 14 49.80 38.34 -18.15
N LEU A 15 50.14 38.40 -16.85
CA LEU A 15 50.33 37.26 -15.98
C LEU A 15 48.96 36.55 -15.86
N GLN A 16 48.82 35.44 -16.51
CA GLN A 16 47.65 34.56 -16.30
C GLN A 16 47.78 33.96 -14.89
N ALA A 17 46.92 34.42 -13.99
CA ALA A 17 46.71 33.74 -12.71
C ALA A 17 46.20 32.34 -13.01
N GLN A 18 46.96 31.30 -12.63
CA GLN A 18 46.52 29.93 -12.62
C GLN A 18 45.35 29.85 -11.62
N GLN A 19 44.17 29.50 -12.15
CA GLN A 19 43.06 29.11 -11.32
C GLN A 19 43.46 27.82 -10.57
N PRO A 20 43.17 27.70 -9.25
CA PRO A 20 43.38 26.45 -8.55
C PRO A 20 42.54 25.38 -9.23
N VAL A 21 43.17 24.24 -9.53
CA VAL A 21 42.50 23.02 -9.96
C VAL A 21 41.66 22.58 -8.76
N ASP A 22 40.35 22.60 -8.92
CA ASP A 22 39.39 22.07 -7.94
C ASP A 22 39.53 20.55 -7.94
N ASP A 23 40.30 20.04 -7.00
CA ASP A 23 40.43 18.60 -6.74
C ASP A 23 39.14 18.11 -6.07
N GLY A 24 38.34 17.37 -6.85
CA GLY A 24 37.41 16.41 -6.29
C GLY A 24 36.23 17.01 -5.54
N GLY A 25 35.40 17.75 -6.22
CA GLY A 25 34.06 18.06 -5.74
C GLY A 25 33.25 16.77 -5.67
N GLY A 26 33.14 16.17 -4.48
CA GLY A 26 32.03 15.30 -4.20
C GLY A 26 30.76 16.09 -4.52
N ASP A 27 29.88 15.52 -5.34
CA ASP A 27 28.57 16.11 -5.64
C ASP A 27 27.85 16.41 -4.33
N THR A 28 27.92 17.67 -3.91
CA THR A 28 27.10 18.16 -2.81
C THR A 28 25.67 18.19 -3.30
N ILE A 29 24.91 17.14 -2.98
CA ILE A 29 23.47 17.12 -3.22
C ILE A 29 22.86 18.16 -2.26
N VAL A 30 22.64 19.36 -2.77
CA VAL A 30 21.84 20.36 -2.04
C VAL A 30 20.39 19.89 -2.12
N VAL A 31 19.93 19.23 -1.07
CA VAL A 31 18.51 18.93 -0.89
C VAL A 31 17.87 20.22 -0.39
N ASP A 32 17.26 20.96 -1.30
CA ASP A 32 16.46 22.14 -0.98
C ASP A 32 15.10 21.65 -0.42
N GLY A 33 15.13 21.14 0.81
CA GLY A 33 13.96 20.64 1.53
C GLY A 33 13.14 21.82 2.02
N GLN A 34 12.15 22.28 1.26
CA GLN A 34 11.13 23.16 1.82
C GLN A 34 10.41 22.41 2.96
N ARG A 35 10.52 22.93 4.17
CA ARG A 35 9.75 22.40 5.31
C ARG A 35 8.26 22.53 5.02
N LEU A 36 7.58 21.40 4.99
CA LEU A 36 6.14 21.37 4.86
C LEU A 36 5.50 21.93 6.14
N THR A 37 4.46 22.69 5.98
CA THR A 37 3.62 23.10 7.11
C THR A 37 2.80 21.91 7.60
N ARG A 38 2.39 21.93 8.87
CA ARG A 38 1.49 20.90 9.44
C ARG A 38 0.19 20.73 8.64
N GLN A 39 -0.26 21.79 7.97
CA GLN A 39 -1.45 21.73 7.12
C GLN A 39 -1.15 20.95 5.84
N GLU A 40 -0.03 21.24 5.16
CA GLU A 40 0.38 20.53 3.94
C GLU A 40 0.62 19.04 4.20
N VAL A 41 1.25 18.69 5.32
CA VAL A 41 1.43 17.31 5.76
C VAL A 41 0.09 16.61 5.93
N ARG A 42 -0.88 17.24 6.61
CA ARG A 42 -2.21 16.69 6.79
C ARG A 42 -2.97 16.54 5.47
N GLU A 43 -2.83 17.49 4.55
CA GLU A 43 -3.43 17.41 3.22
C GLU A 43 -2.85 16.25 2.41
N ARG A 44 -1.53 16.04 2.45
CA ARG A 44 -0.85 14.89 1.83
C ARG A 44 -1.32 13.57 2.44
N ALA A 45 -1.35 13.46 3.77
CA ALA A 45 -1.87 12.28 4.47
C ALA A 45 -3.32 11.99 4.10
N SER A 46 -4.16 13.01 4.03
CA SER A 46 -5.55 12.88 3.59
C SER A 46 -5.67 12.43 2.14
N GLY A 47 -4.85 12.99 1.25
CA GLY A 47 -4.75 12.58 -0.15
C GLY A 47 -4.33 11.12 -0.28
N PHE A 48 -3.29 10.72 0.44
CA PHE A 48 -2.78 9.35 0.46
C PHE A 48 -3.85 8.34 0.91
N VAL A 49 -4.42 8.51 2.10
CA VAL A 49 -5.45 7.62 2.65
C VAL A 49 -6.69 7.54 1.73
N ARG A 50 -7.06 8.64 1.09
CA ARG A 50 -8.15 8.67 0.11
C ARG A 50 -7.83 7.88 -1.14
N THR A 51 -6.62 8.03 -1.68
CA THR A 51 -6.15 7.32 -2.87
C THR A 51 -6.08 5.82 -2.65
N LEU A 52 -5.69 5.37 -1.46
CA LEU A 52 -5.70 3.94 -1.11
C LEU A 52 -7.12 3.33 -1.13
N GLY A 53 -8.17 4.12 -0.95
CA GLY A 53 -9.56 3.66 -0.97
C GLY A 53 -9.92 2.67 0.13
N VAL A 54 -9.14 2.62 1.21
CA VAL A 54 -9.30 1.68 2.34
C VAL A 54 -10.56 1.97 3.18
N VAL A 55 -11.08 3.19 3.11
CA VAL A 55 -12.29 3.60 3.81
C VAL A 55 -13.34 4.04 2.80
N GLN A 56 -14.45 3.33 2.75
CA GLN A 56 -15.58 3.63 1.86
C GLN A 56 -16.83 3.97 2.68
N GLY A 57 -17.21 5.25 2.68
CA GLY A 57 -18.35 5.72 3.46
C GLY A 57 -18.18 5.47 4.96
N ASP A 58 -19.20 4.87 5.57
CA ASP A 58 -19.21 4.51 7.00
C ASP A 58 -18.69 3.10 7.26
N ARG A 59 -18.32 2.33 6.22
CA ARG A 59 -17.72 1.00 6.39
C ARG A 59 -16.41 1.10 7.15
N GLY A 60 -16.26 0.30 8.21
CA GLY A 60 -15.00 0.14 8.90
C GLY A 60 -13.93 -0.41 7.97
N ILE A 61 -12.68 -0.08 8.27
CA ILE A 61 -11.52 -0.62 7.55
C ILE A 61 -11.39 -2.12 7.83
N ALA A 62 -10.87 -2.89 6.86
CA ALA A 62 -10.54 -4.29 7.05
C ALA A 62 -9.02 -4.47 7.13
N ARG A 63 -8.60 -5.34 8.03
CA ARG A 63 -7.23 -5.85 8.14
C ARG A 63 -7.26 -7.32 8.55
N TRP A 64 -6.13 -7.98 8.52
CA TRP A 64 -6.04 -9.34 9.02
C TRP A 64 -6.25 -9.40 10.53
N ILE A 65 -7.10 -10.32 10.96
CA ILE A 65 -7.33 -10.69 12.37
C ILE A 65 -6.85 -12.12 12.58
N GLU A 66 -7.12 -13.01 11.61
CA GLU A 66 -6.62 -14.38 11.60
C GLU A 66 -5.18 -14.42 11.11
N PRO A 67 -4.40 -15.44 11.49
CA PRO A 67 -3.01 -15.57 11.08
C PRO A 67 -2.84 -15.65 9.57
N VAL A 68 -1.99 -14.79 9.02
CA VAL A 68 -1.62 -14.75 7.60
C VAL A 68 -0.68 -15.91 7.27
N CYS A 69 -1.04 -16.68 6.24
CA CYS A 69 -0.24 -17.76 5.68
C CYS A 69 0.15 -17.43 4.25
N PRO A 70 1.28 -16.72 4.02
CA PRO A 70 1.70 -16.34 2.68
C PRO A 70 2.26 -17.54 1.91
N GLN A 71 1.87 -17.67 0.65
CA GLN A 71 2.41 -18.62 -0.31
C GLN A 71 2.65 -17.92 -1.64
N VAL A 72 3.78 -18.26 -2.28
CA VAL A 72 4.16 -17.76 -3.59
C VAL A 72 4.17 -18.91 -4.60
N ARG A 73 3.65 -18.67 -5.80
CA ARG A 73 3.60 -19.65 -6.91
C ARG A 73 3.99 -18.99 -8.22
N GLY A 74 4.31 -19.84 -9.22
CA GLY A 74 4.64 -19.39 -10.58
C GLY A 74 6.11 -19.02 -10.78
N VAL A 75 6.96 -19.21 -9.78
CA VAL A 75 8.43 -19.00 -9.84
C VAL A 75 9.16 -20.17 -9.19
N ALA A 76 10.48 -20.23 -9.37
CA ALA A 76 11.33 -21.22 -8.72
C ALA A 76 11.26 -21.08 -7.18
N SER A 77 11.46 -22.18 -6.46
CA SER A 77 11.25 -22.26 -5.01
C SER A 77 12.14 -21.31 -4.20
N ASP A 78 13.36 -21.06 -4.66
CA ASP A 78 14.30 -20.10 -4.06
C ASP A 78 13.77 -18.66 -4.16
N ILE A 79 13.26 -18.29 -5.33
CA ILE A 79 12.62 -16.99 -5.58
C ILE A 79 11.34 -16.85 -4.74
N ALA A 80 10.52 -17.90 -4.72
CA ALA A 80 9.31 -17.93 -3.90
C ALA A 80 9.64 -17.69 -2.41
N GLY A 81 10.65 -18.38 -1.88
CA GLY A 81 11.11 -18.23 -0.50
C GLY A 81 11.60 -16.82 -0.17
N LEU A 82 12.26 -16.12 -1.10
CA LEU A 82 12.68 -14.73 -0.92
C LEU A 82 11.47 -13.79 -0.78
N VAL A 83 10.48 -13.94 -1.67
CA VAL A 83 9.25 -13.14 -1.63
C VAL A 83 8.44 -13.41 -0.36
N GLU A 84 8.24 -14.68 0.01
CA GLU A 84 7.55 -15.06 1.25
C GLU A 84 8.25 -14.50 2.49
N THR A 85 9.59 -14.57 2.53
CA THR A 85 10.39 -14.01 3.63
C THR A 85 10.19 -12.49 3.74
N LYS A 86 10.16 -11.79 2.61
CA LYS A 86 9.91 -10.34 2.58
C LYS A 86 8.51 -10.00 3.11
N VAL A 87 7.47 -10.71 2.67
CA VAL A 87 6.10 -10.53 3.13
C VAL A 87 6.01 -10.79 4.65
N ARG A 88 6.59 -11.89 5.13
CA ARG A 88 6.61 -12.22 6.57
C ARG A 88 7.34 -11.15 7.39
N LYS A 89 8.47 -10.63 6.88
CA LYS A 89 9.21 -9.55 7.55
C LYS A 89 8.36 -8.30 7.71
N ILE A 90 7.68 -7.86 6.63
CA ILE A 90 6.79 -6.70 6.66
C ILE A 90 5.61 -6.96 7.61
N ALA A 91 4.95 -8.13 7.52
CA ALA A 91 3.85 -8.47 8.40
C ALA A 91 4.26 -8.47 9.88
N THR A 92 5.47 -8.95 10.18
CA THR A 92 6.02 -8.93 11.55
C THR A 92 6.27 -7.51 12.04
N SER A 93 6.86 -6.64 11.20
CA SER A 93 7.19 -5.26 11.62
C SER A 93 5.97 -4.45 12.00
N ILE A 94 4.83 -4.67 11.30
CA ILE A 94 3.56 -3.96 11.55
C ILE A 94 2.64 -4.67 12.57
N GLY A 95 3.08 -5.75 13.19
CA GLY A 95 2.27 -6.50 14.16
C GLY A 95 1.08 -7.28 13.54
N ALA A 96 1.11 -7.56 12.22
CA ALA A 96 0.10 -8.41 11.60
C ALA A 96 0.22 -9.87 12.13
N PRO A 97 -0.89 -10.56 12.40
CA PRO A 97 -0.84 -11.94 12.87
C PRO A 97 -0.25 -12.84 11.77
N LEU A 98 0.74 -13.66 12.12
CA LEU A 98 1.38 -14.61 11.21
C LEU A 98 1.20 -16.03 11.66
N ALA A 99 0.88 -16.93 10.72
CA ALA A 99 0.85 -18.35 10.95
C ALA A 99 2.26 -18.90 11.23
N LYS A 100 2.35 -19.78 12.22
CA LYS A 100 3.57 -20.49 12.62
C LYS A 100 3.52 -21.93 12.08
N GLY A 101 4.59 -22.34 11.40
CA GLY A 101 4.69 -23.70 10.85
C GLY A 101 3.83 -23.90 9.59
N GLU A 102 3.37 -25.14 9.39
CA GLU A 102 2.47 -25.47 8.29
C GLU A 102 1.10 -24.81 8.50
N CYS A 103 0.54 -24.22 7.44
CA CYS A 103 -0.70 -23.48 7.52
C CYS A 103 -1.47 -23.54 6.19
N GLU A 104 -2.77 -23.31 6.25
CA GLU A 104 -3.62 -23.17 5.07
C GLU A 104 -3.41 -21.80 4.43
N THR A 105 -3.11 -21.79 3.12
CA THR A 105 -2.82 -20.56 2.38
C THR A 105 -4.04 -19.67 2.32
N ASN A 106 -3.91 -18.45 2.85
CA ASN A 106 -4.92 -17.40 2.74
C ASN A 106 -4.36 -16.11 2.10
N PHE A 107 -3.04 -16.02 1.96
CA PHE A 107 -2.35 -14.92 1.28
C PHE A 107 -1.55 -15.49 0.11
N LEU A 108 -2.06 -15.34 -1.12
CA LEU A 108 -1.48 -15.97 -2.30
C LEU A 108 -0.89 -14.93 -3.25
N ILE A 109 0.39 -15.09 -3.59
CA ILE A 109 1.06 -14.32 -4.65
C ILE A 109 1.34 -15.28 -5.81
N VAL A 110 0.95 -14.91 -7.02
CA VAL A 110 1.19 -15.73 -8.21
C VAL A 110 1.88 -14.89 -9.29
N PHE A 111 3.04 -15.35 -9.73
CA PHE A 111 3.72 -14.81 -10.89
C PHE A 111 3.19 -15.50 -12.15
N VAL A 112 2.81 -14.73 -13.15
CA VAL A 112 2.19 -15.24 -14.38
C VAL A 112 2.69 -14.45 -15.58
N ASP A 113 2.70 -15.10 -16.77
CA ASP A 113 3.10 -14.45 -18.01
C ASP A 113 2.02 -13.48 -18.54
N ASP A 114 0.73 -13.77 -18.30
CA ASP A 114 -0.41 -12.91 -18.64
C ASP A 114 -1.39 -12.83 -17.47
N GLY A 115 -1.32 -11.73 -16.74
CA GLY A 115 -2.16 -11.49 -15.58
C GLY A 115 -3.64 -11.28 -15.92
N ARG A 116 -3.97 -10.78 -17.13
CA ARG A 116 -5.37 -10.62 -17.58
C ARG A 116 -5.99 -11.99 -17.86
N GLU A 117 -5.28 -12.81 -18.63
CA GLU A 117 -5.77 -14.14 -18.98
C GLU A 117 -5.97 -14.98 -17.72
N MET A 118 -5.01 -14.94 -16.80
CA MET A 118 -5.14 -15.63 -15.51
C MET A 118 -6.35 -15.13 -14.72
N ALA A 119 -6.54 -13.82 -14.60
CA ALA A 119 -7.68 -13.25 -13.88
C ALA A 119 -9.03 -13.67 -14.51
N ARG A 120 -9.14 -13.67 -15.85
CA ARG A 120 -10.32 -14.14 -16.56
C ARG A 120 -10.59 -15.63 -16.33
N GLN A 121 -9.55 -16.47 -16.34
CA GLN A 121 -9.68 -17.91 -16.05
C GLN A 121 -10.16 -18.16 -14.62
N VAL A 122 -9.64 -17.42 -13.62
CA VAL A 122 -10.10 -17.52 -12.23
C VAL A 122 -11.56 -17.08 -12.13
N SER A 123 -11.93 -15.99 -12.79
CA SER A 123 -13.32 -15.50 -12.82
C SER A 123 -14.27 -16.49 -13.51
N ALA A 124 -13.88 -17.07 -14.66
CA ALA A 124 -14.67 -18.03 -15.40
C ALA A 124 -14.94 -19.31 -14.62
N ARG A 125 -14.03 -19.74 -13.78
CA ARG A 125 -14.19 -20.88 -12.87
C ARG A 125 -15.14 -20.60 -11.70
N LYS A 126 -15.72 -19.39 -11.65
CA LYS A 126 -16.59 -18.93 -10.54
C LYS A 126 -15.92 -19.12 -9.17
N SER A 127 -14.65 -18.82 -9.10
CA SER A 127 -13.89 -18.93 -7.85
C SER A 127 -14.52 -18.05 -6.77
N ASN A 128 -14.72 -18.62 -5.60
CA ASN A 128 -15.21 -17.89 -4.42
C ASN A 128 -14.29 -16.71 -4.06
N SER A 129 -12.99 -16.81 -4.38
CA SER A 129 -12.03 -15.73 -4.13
C SER A 129 -12.36 -14.42 -4.86
N MET A 130 -13.10 -14.48 -5.99
CA MET A 130 -13.52 -13.31 -6.76
C MET A 130 -15.01 -12.97 -6.57
N SER A 131 -15.73 -13.67 -5.71
CA SER A 131 -17.18 -13.52 -5.53
C SER A 131 -17.59 -12.11 -5.08
N GLN A 132 -16.73 -11.42 -4.36
CA GLN A 132 -16.98 -10.08 -3.83
C GLN A 132 -16.56 -8.95 -4.77
N LEU A 133 -15.94 -9.27 -5.92
CA LEU A 133 -15.63 -8.27 -6.95
C LEU A 133 -16.87 -7.94 -7.76
N HIS A 134 -17.18 -6.66 -7.89
CA HIS A 134 -18.34 -6.19 -8.63
C HIS A 134 -18.01 -5.00 -9.56
N GLY A 135 -18.82 -4.83 -10.59
CA GLY A 135 -18.82 -3.64 -11.43
C GLY A 135 -17.45 -3.25 -11.99
N ALA A 136 -16.99 -2.04 -11.68
CA ALA A 136 -15.73 -1.49 -12.17
C ALA A 136 -14.52 -2.26 -11.63
N GLU A 137 -14.52 -2.61 -10.35
CA GLU A 137 -13.42 -3.33 -9.69
C GLU A 137 -13.14 -4.69 -10.38
N ARG A 138 -14.20 -5.45 -10.71
CA ARG A 138 -14.08 -6.69 -11.46
C ARG A 138 -13.49 -6.45 -12.86
N ARG A 139 -14.00 -5.44 -13.58
CA ARG A 139 -13.49 -5.11 -14.93
C ARG A 139 -12.01 -4.73 -14.90
N ASP A 140 -11.58 -3.98 -13.88
CA ASP A 140 -10.18 -3.58 -13.73
C ASP A 140 -9.27 -4.79 -13.47
N VAL A 141 -9.73 -5.75 -12.64
CA VAL A 141 -8.98 -6.98 -12.39
C VAL A 141 -8.89 -7.85 -13.64
N GLU A 142 -9.99 -8.03 -14.38
CA GLU A 142 -10.06 -8.90 -15.55
C GLU A 142 -9.41 -8.29 -16.80
N ASN A 143 -9.53 -6.98 -17.00
CA ASN A 143 -9.20 -6.32 -18.28
C ASN A 143 -8.26 -5.12 -18.16
N GLY A 144 -7.97 -4.64 -16.96
CA GLY A 144 -7.09 -3.49 -16.75
C GLY A 144 -5.65 -3.74 -17.22
N ASP A 145 -4.88 -2.66 -17.34
CA ASP A 145 -3.48 -2.70 -17.80
C ASP A 145 -2.45 -2.83 -16.68
N ALA A 146 -2.89 -2.81 -15.41
CA ALA A 146 -2.01 -2.85 -14.27
C ALA A 146 -1.12 -4.10 -14.27
N PRO A 147 0.21 -3.98 -14.06
CA PRO A 147 1.13 -5.10 -13.96
C PRO A 147 0.84 -6.01 -12.77
N ILE A 148 0.36 -5.44 -11.67
CA ILE A 148 -0.03 -6.17 -10.47
C ILE A 148 -1.53 -6.01 -10.26
N ARG A 149 -2.23 -7.12 -10.06
CA ARG A 149 -3.65 -7.21 -9.80
C ARG A 149 -3.88 -7.89 -8.48
N TRP A 150 -4.88 -7.44 -7.74
CA TRP A 150 -5.22 -8.06 -6.47
C TRP A 150 -6.72 -8.01 -6.18
N TRP A 151 -7.16 -8.91 -5.33
CA TRP A 151 -8.52 -8.93 -4.79
C TRP A 151 -8.54 -9.64 -3.45
N TYR A 152 -9.65 -9.47 -2.75
CA TYR A 152 -9.84 -9.99 -1.40
C TYR A 152 -11.16 -10.71 -1.26
N THR A 153 -11.19 -11.63 -0.28
CA THR A 153 -12.42 -12.04 0.39
C THR A 153 -12.43 -11.39 1.76
N ILE A 154 -13.49 -10.66 2.06
CA ILE A 154 -13.65 -9.94 3.33
C ILE A 154 -14.70 -10.67 4.16
N ALA A 155 -14.31 -11.09 5.35
CA ALA A 155 -15.24 -11.60 6.35
C ALA A 155 -15.81 -10.46 7.19
N THR A 156 -17.04 -10.63 7.65
CA THR A 156 -17.65 -9.75 8.65
C THR A 156 -17.85 -10.57 9.92
N GLY A 157 -17.36 -10.09 11.03
CA GLY A 157 -17.47 -10.75 12.34
C GLY A 157 -18.19 -9.87 13.35
N SER A 158 -18.55 -10.43 14.51
CA SER A 158 -19.05 -9.65 15.63
C SER A 158 -17.93 -8.81 16.24
N SER A 159 -18.24 -7.59 16.66
CA SER A 159 -17.30 -6.74 17.41
C SER A 159 -16.87 -7.35 18.76
N THR A 160 -17.50 -8.44 19.17
CA THR A 160 -17.19 -9.23 20.38
C THR A 160 -16.39 -10.51 20.10
N GLY A 161 -15.94 -10.75 18.84
CA GLY A 161 -14.96 -11.77 18.49
C GLY A 161 -15.50 -13.06 17.84
N GLY A 162 -16.78 -13.13 17.47
CA GLY A 162 -17.32 -14.24 16.68
C GLY A 162 -17.22 -13.94 15.17
N LYS A 163 -16.75 -14.89 14.33
CA LYS A 163 -16.95 -14.81 12.89
C LYS A 163 -18.46 -14.78 12.62
N ALA A 164 -18.91 -13.99 11.65
CA ALA A 164 -20.24 -14.15 11.11
C ALA A 164 -20.25 -15.51 10.40
N ASP A 165 -20.91 -16.46 10.99
CA ASP A 165 -21.25 -17.68 10.26
C ASP A 165 -22.07 -17.25 9.04
N SER A 166 -21.71 -17.77 7.87
CA SER A 166 -22.59 -17.76 6.72
C SER A 166 -23.76 -18.73 7.07
N VAL A 167 -24.67 -18.25 7.90
CA VAL A 167 -25.87 -18.99 8.21
C VAL A 167 -26.63 -19.03 6.90
N ALA A 168 -26.64 -20.20 6.25
CA ALA A 168 -27.74 -20.51 5.38
C ALA A 168 -29.03 -20.13 6.13
N PRO A 169 -29.97 -19.42 5.55
CA PRO A 169 -31.18 -19.03 6.23
C PRO A 169 -31.84 -20.32 6.76
N SER A 170 -31.62 -20.63 8.03
CA SER A 170 -32.43 -21.62 8.68
C SER A 170 -33.84 -21.07 8.68
N ALA A 171 -34.68 -21.64 7.85
CA ALA A 171 -36.10 -21.39 7.78
C ALA A 171 -36.74 -21.81 9.12
N SER A 172 -36.53 -21.02 10.13
CA SER A 172 -37.25 -21.07 11.39
C SER A 172 -37.59 -19.67 11.85
N VAL A 173 -38.25 -18.93 10.98
CA VAL A 173 -39.07 -17.82 11.44
C VAL A 173 -40.46 -18.44 11.70
N GLY A 174 -40.77 -18.61 12.97
CA GLY A 174 -42.10 -18.92 13.40
C GLY A 174 -43.10 -17.96 12.80
N ASN A 175 -44.29 -18.48 12.50
CA ASN A 175 -45.43 -17.76 11.97
C ASN A 175 -45.64 -16.40 12.66
N SER A 176 -45.22 -15.33 12.03
CA SER A 176 -45.78 -14.01 12.25
C SER A 176 -46.09 -13.42 10.88
N GLU A 177 -47.39 -13.28 10.62
CA GLU A 177 -47.96 -12.57 9.49
C GLU A 177 -47.46 -11.11 9.51
N GLY A 178 -46.49 -10.80 8.66
CA GLY A 178 -45.97 -9.44 8.48
C GLY A 178 -44.68 -9.45 7.71
N GLY A 179 -44.77 -9.28 6.39
CA GLY A 179 -43.79 -8.81 5.43
C GLY A 179 -42.30 -9.07 5.72
N GLY A 180 -41.86 -10.30 5.74
CA GLY A 180 -40.46 -10.64 5.86
C GLY A 180 -39.74 -10.33 4.55
N SER A 181 -38.85 -9.36 4.57
CA SER A 181 -37.86 -9.13 3.51
C SER A 181 -36.95 -10.37 3.50
N ALA A 182 -37.17 -11.27 2.55
CA ALA A 182 -36.25 -12.39 2.34
C ALA A 182 -34.91 -11.81 1.87
N LEU A 183 -33.90 -11.90 2.72
CA LEU A 183 -32.54 -11.57 2.32
C LEU A 183 -32.08 -12.58 1.25
N PRO A 184 -31.37 -12.14 0.21
CA PRO A 184 -30.81 -13.05 -0.78
C PRO A 184 -29.91 -14.09 -0.10
N ASP A 185 -29.95 -15.35 -0.60
CA ASP A 185 -29.08 -16.43 -0.12
C ASP A 185 -27.61 -16.01 -0.15
N GLY A 186 -26.90 -16.25 0.95
CA GLY A 186 -25.46 -15.99 1.06
C GLY A 186 -25.07 -14.62 1.59
N VAL A 187 -26.01 -13.80 2.07
CA VAL A 187 -25.65 -12.56 2.79
C VAL A 187 -25.16 -12.91 4.20
N PRO A 188 -23.89 -12.63 4.56
CA PRO A 188 -23.42 -12.89 5.90
C PRO A 188 -24.20 -12.03 6.90
N THR A 189 -24.90 -12.65 7.80
CA THR A 189 -25.65 -11.98 8.86
C THR A 189 -24.88 -12.05 10.17
N VAL A 190 -24.65 -10.90 10.78
CA VAL A 190 -24.07 -10.81 12.12
C VAL A 190 -25.21 -10.74 13.12
N ASN A 191 -25.41 -11.81 13.89
CA ASN A 191 -26.31 -11.80 15.03
C ASN A 191 -25.61 -11.08 16.19
N GLY A 192 -25.87 -9.78 16.35
CA GLY A 192 -25.33 -8.99 17.44
C GLY A 192 -26.30 -7.91 17.87
N PHE A 193 -26.57 -7.84 19.15
CA PHE A 193 -27.28 -6.71 19.76
C PHE A 193 -26.23 -5.66 20.16
N SER A 194 -26.28 -4.48 19.56
CA SER A 194 -25.54 -3.31 20.04
C SER A 194 -26.51 -2.18 20.27
N SER A 195 -26.61 -1.73 21.51
CA SER A 195 -27.31 -0.49 21.88
C SER A 195 -26.46 0.75 21.62
N SER A 196 -25.26 0.60 21.05
CA SER A 196 -24.31 1.69 20.85
C SER A 196 -24.49 2.33 19.47
N LEU A 197 -24.84 3.60 19.44
CA LEU A 197 -24.83 4.43 18.23
C LEU A 197 -23.40 4.81 17.77
N ILE A 198 -22.39 4.54 18.60
CA ILE A 198 -20.98 4.95 18.37
C ILE A 198 -20.16 3.81 17.78
N ARG A 199 -20.58 2.55 17.95
CA ARG A 199 -19.84 1.37 17.51
C ARG A 199 -20.64 0.58 16.48
N PRO A 200 -20.04 0.20 15.35
CA PRO A 200 -20.68 -0.73 14.41
C PRO A 200 -20.87 -2.10 15.08
N ILE A 201 -21.94 -2.79 14.72
CA ILE A 201 -22.25 -4.14 15.21
C ILE A 201 -21.23 -5.15 14.69
N GLY A 202 -20.75 -4.96 13.46
CA GLY A 202 -19.79 -5.83 12.82
C GLY A 202 -18.44 -5.18 12.61
N ILE A 203 -17.39 -6.00 12.71
CA ILE A 203 -16.04 -5.66 12.27
C ILE A 203 -15.75 -6.38 10.96
N ARG A 204 -14.87 -5.78 10.15
CA ARG A 204 -14.44 -6.36 8.88
C ARG A 204 -13.02 -6.87 9.01
N SER A 205 -12.75 -8.02 8.40
CA SER A 205 -11.40 -8.60 8.35
C SER A 205 -11.11 -9.14 6.96
N ILE A 206 -9.84 -9.10 6.57
CA ILE A 206 -9.40 -9.80 5.37
C ILE A 206 -9.36 -11.29 5.72
N ASP A 207 -10.02 -12.12 4.91
CA ASP A 207 -10.05 -13.57 5.04
C ASP A 207 -9.08 -14.22 4.03
N THR A 208 -9.10 -13.74 2.78
CA THR A 208 -8.11 -14.10 1.77
C THR A 208 -7.65 -12.88 0.98
N ALA A 209 -6.38 -12.90 0.55
CA ALA A 209 -5.84 -11.96 -0.42
C ALA A 209 -5.15 -12.74 -1.55
N THR A 210 -5.45 -12.39 -2.79
CA THR A 210 -4.77 -12.94 -3.98
C THR A 210 -4.15 -11.80 -4.76
N ILE A 211 -2.87 -11.95 -5.08
CA ILE A 211 -2.09 -10.98 -5.84
C ILE A 211 -1.52 -11.69 -7.07
N LEU A 212 -1.82 -11.18 -8.27
CA LEU A 212 -1.21 -11.64 -9.52
C LEU A 212 -0.18 -10.63 -9.97
N ILE A 213 1.03 -11.08 -10.24
CA ILE A 213 2.13 -10.30 -10.80
C ILE A 213 2.35 -10.79 -12.23
N ASP A 214 2.07 -9.92 -13.19
CA ASP A 214 2.31 -10.15 -14.61
C ASP A 214 3.78 -9.83 -14.89
N VAL A 215 4.60 -10.88 -15.09
CA VAL A 215 6.06 -10.73 -15.18
C VAL A 215 6.48 -9.93 -16.42
N ASN A 216 5.71 -10.05 -17.53
CA ASN A 216 6.00 -9.32 -18.75
C ASN A 216 5.69 -7.82 -18.63
N ARG A 217 4.67 -7.47 -17.83
CA ARG A 217 4.29 -6.07 -17.59
C ARG A 217 5.03 -5.43 -16.43
N ALA A 218 5.59 -6.24 -15.53
CA ALA A 218 6.41 -5.81 -14.40
C ALA A 218 7.92 -5.81 -14.74
N GLU A 219 8.29 -5.89 -16.03
CA GLU A 219 9.67 -5.81 -16.47
C GLU A 219 10.36 -4.55 -15.97
N GLY A 220 11.61 -4.68 -15.53
CA GLY A 220 12.38 -3.57 -14.95
C GLY A 220 12.16 -3.32 -13.46
N ILE A 221 11.19 -3.98 -12.82
CA ILE A 221 10.96 -3.87 -11.38
C ILE A 221 11.79 -4.92 -10.64
N SER A 222 12.47 -4.52 -9.56
CA SER A 222 13.20 -5.46 -8.72
C SER A 222 12.24 -6.43 -8.01
N LEU A 223 12.71 -7.66 -7.76
CA LEU A 223 11.94 -8.65 -6.99
C LEU A 223 11.56 -8.14 -5.60
N THR A 224 12.47 -7.36 -4.97
CA THR A 224 12.22 -6.75 -3.66
C THR A 224 11.07 -5.75 -3.72
N ALA A 225 11.04 -4.89 -4.74
CA ALA A 225 9.96 -3.92 -4.93
C ALA A 225 8.62 -4.61 -5.24
N ALA A 226 8.62 -5.63 -6.10
CA ALA A 226 7.44 -6.43 -6.40
C ALA A 226 6.89 -7.14 -5.15
N ALA A 227 7.78 -7.69 -4.30
CA ALA A 227 7.41 -8.32 -3.03
C ALA A 227 6.86 -7.31 -2.02
N ALA A 228 7.48 -6.12 -1.93
CA ALA A 228 7.01 -5.04 -1.05
C ALA A 228 5.63 -4.53 -1.50
N TYR A 229 5.43 -4.35 -2.82
CA TYR A 229 4.12 -3.99 -3.38
C TYR A 229 3.06 -5.03 -3.03
N ALA A 230 3.35 -6.32 -3.28
CA ALA A 230 2.44 -7.42 -2.98
C ALA A 230 2.13 -7.49 -1.47
N ALA A 231 3.11 -7.29 -0.60
CA ALA A 231 2.92 -7.21 0.84
C ALA A 231 1.99 -6.04 1.22
N PHE A 232 2.24 -4.85 0.68
CA PHE A 232 1.44 -3.66 0.96
C PHE A 232 -0.04 -3.87 0.62
N VAL A 233 -0.31 -4.26 -0.63
CA VAL A 233 -1.71 -4.47 -1.06
C VAL A 233 -2.33 -5.73 -0.46
N GLY A 234 -1.55 -6.72 -0.07
CA GLY A 234 -2.07 -7.96 0.53
C GLY A 234 -2.34 -7.84 2.03
N LEU A 235 -1.63 -6.97 2.76
CA LEU A 235 -1.80 -6.75 4.19
C LEU A 235 -2.85 -5.69 4.52
N ALA A 236 -3.31 -4.91 3.53
CA ALA A 236 -4.35 -3.91 3.68
C ALA A 236 -5.40 -4.04 2.57
N GLU A 237 -6.68 -3.79 2.87
CA GLU A 237 -7.74 -3.75 1.84
C GLU A 237 -7.60 -2.48 0.98
N VAL A 238 -6.61 -2.45 0.08
CA VAL A 238 -6.41 -1.35 -0.86
C VAL A 238 -7.34 -1.50 -2.05
N LYS A 239 -8.23 -0.54 -2.26
CA LYS A 239 -9.17 -0.53 -3.40
C LYS A 239 -8.83 0.52 -4.44
N GLY A 240 -8.10 1.55 -4.05
CA GLY A 240 -7.61 2.59 -4.95
C GLY A 240 -6.55 2.03 -5.90
N ARG A 241 -6.62 2.46 -7.17
CA ARG A 241 -5.65 2.06 -8.20
C ARG A 241 -4.91 3.24 -8.81
N ALA A 242 -5.24 4.44 -8.36
CA ALA A 242 -4.51 5.65 -8.73
C ALA A 242 -3.18 5.73 -7.97
N ALA A 243 -2.20 6.37 -8.57
CA ALA A 243 -0.93 6.67 -7.92
C ALA A 243 -1.15 7.62 -6.74
N PRO A 244 -0.64 7.33 -5.53
CA PRO A 244 -0.70 8.24 -4.41
C PRO A 244 0.05 9.56 -4.67
N PRO A 245 -0.40 10.68 -4.06
CA PRO A 245 0.24 11.99 -4.21
C PRO A 245 1.51 12.15 -3.37
N VAL A 246 1.99 11.07 -2.78
CA VAL A 246 3.22 11.00 -1.96
C VAL A 246 4.08 9.86 -2.45
N SER A 247 5.35 9.81 -2.02
CA SER A 247 6.22 8.68 -2.32
C SER A 247 5.63 7.40 -1.70
N SER A 248 5.35 6.39 -2.52
CA SER A 248 4.76 5.11 -2.12
C SER A 248 5.25 4.00 -3.02
N ILE A 249 5.27 2.78 -2.50
CA ILE A 249 5.53 1.59 -3.30
C ILE A 249 4.50 1.42 -4.44
N LEU A 250 3.31 1.98 -4.30
CA LEU A 250 2.28 1.96 -5.35
C LEU A 250 2.64 2.79 -6.59
N ASN A 251 3.66 3.66 -6.49
CA ASN A 251 4.13 4.49 -7.60
C ASN A 251 5.20 3.83 -8.47
N ILE A 252 5.58 2.57 -8.19
CA ILE A 252 6.70 1.90 -8.89
C ILE A 252 6.50 1.73 -10.40
N PHE A 253 5.27 1.83 -10.89
CA PHE A 253 4.94 1.77 -12.32
C PHE A 253 4.67 3.14 -12.93
N GLY A 254 4.85 4.22 -12.17
CA GLY A 254 4.67 5.60 -12.63
C GLY A 254 5.96 6.23 -13.14
N ASP A 255 5.81 7.42 -13.74
CA ASP A 255 6.94 8.24 -14.16
C ASP A 255 7.60 8.88 -12.93
N GLY A 256 8.87 8.59 -12.67
CA GLY A 256 9.62 9.19 -11.57
C GLY A 256 10.56 8.22 -10.83
N ALA A 257 11.09 8.65 -9.69
CA ALA A 257 11.93 7.81 -8.85
C ALA A 257 11.11 6.66 -8.25
N GLN A 258 11.48 5.44 -8.62
CA GLN A 258 10.79 4.24 -8.18
C GLN A 258 11.28 3.82 -6.80
N ALA A 259 10.34 3.57 -5.88
CA ALA A 259 10.66 3.00 -4.59
C ALA A 259 11.10 1.53 -4.75
N GLY A 260 12.28 1.21 -4.24
CA GLY A 260 12.77 -0.20 -4.23
C GLY A 260 12.17 -1.04 -3.10
N ASP A 261 11.50 -0.42 -2.15
CA ASP A 261 10.88 -1.02 -0.97
C ASP A 261 9.74 -0.13 -0.46
N LEU A 262 9.07 -0.53 0.65
CA LEU A 262 8.10 0.33 1.33
C LEU A 262 8.73 1.66 1.73
N THR A 263 8.02 2.72 1.42
CA THR A 263 8.43 4.08 1.79
C THR A 263 8.04 4.39 3.23
N PHE A 264 8.44 5.56 3.73
CA PHE A 264 7.97 6.07 5.01
C PHE A 264 6.43 6.08 5.09
N TRP A 265 5.75 6.63 4.09
CA TRP A 265 4.29 6.71 4.03
C TRP A 265 3.61 5.34 4.05
N ASP A 266 4.18 4.36 3.34
CA ASP A 266 3.67 3.00 3.31
C ASP A 266 3.79 2.32 4.67
N ASN A 267 4.94 2.45 5.32
CA ASN A 267 5.20 1.89 6.64
C ASN A 267 4.28 2.52 7.68
N GLN A 268 4.21 3.85 7.74
CA GLN A 268 3.34 4.57 8.67
C GLN A 268 1.86 4.17 8.49
N PHE A 269 1.41 4.05 7.24
CA PHE A 269 0.04 3.61 6.99
C PHE A 269 -0.22 2.20 7.52
N LEU A 270 0.67 1.24 7.23
CA LEU A 270 0.51 -0.14 7.69
C LEU A 270 0.57 -0.24 9.22
N ASP A 271 1.53 0.42 9.86
CA ASP A 271 1.64 0.45 11.33
C ASP A 271 0.35 0.98 11.96
N GLN A 272 -0.11 2.13 11.50
CA GLN A 272 -1.34 2.73 12.02
C GLN A 272 -2.59 1.89 11.72
N LEU A 273 -2.63 1.20 10.57
CA LEU A 273 -3.72 0.28 10.24
C LEU A 273 -3.83 -0.86 11.25
N TYR A 274 -2.67 -1.42 11.67
CA TYR A 274 -2.67 -2.54 12.61
C TYR A 274 -2.85 -2.13 14.07
N ASP A 275 -2.62 -0.87 14.41
CA ASP A 275 -2.91 -0.30 15.73
C ASP A 275 -4.38 0.13 15.90
N LEU A 276 -5.12 0.34 14.79
CA LEU A 276 -6.50 0.82 14.84
C LEU A 276 -7.46 -0.14 15.53
N PRO A 277 -8.37 0.37 16.41
CA PRO A 277 -9.48 -0.41 16.94
C PRO A 277 -10.55 -0.62 15.86
N LEU A 278 -10.76 -1.87 15.40
CA LEU A 278 -11.68 -2.20 14.30
C LEU A 278 -13.17 -1.89 14.57
N ASN A 279 -13.54 -1.73 15.82
CA ASN A 279 -14.94 -1.47 16.25
C ASN A 279 -15.32 0.02 16.15
N ARG A 280 -14.89 0.73 15.12
CA ARG A 280 -15.20 2.12 14.82
C ARG A 280 -15.74 2.29 13.41
N TRP A 281 -16.50 3.37 13.20
CA TRP A 281 -17.00 3.74 11.89
C TRP A 281 -15.87 4.17 10.94
N GLY A 282 -16.04 3.94 9.64
CA GLY A 282 -15.02 4.26 8.65
C GLY A 282 -14.55 5.71 8.66
N ARG A 283 -15.46 6.68 8.91
CA ARG A 283 -15.08 8.10 9.05
C ARG A 283 -14.12 8.35 10.22
N VAL A 284 -14.27 7.58 11.31
CA VAL A 284 -13.37 7.66 12.47
C VAL A 284 -12.02 7.06 12.12
N HIS A 285 -12.00 5.89 11.48
CA HIS A 285 -10.76 5.26 10.99
C HIS A 285 -9.97 6.18 10.07
N ARG A 286 -10.64 6.84 9.11
CA ARG A 286 -9.98 7.82 8.23
C ARG A 286 -9.33 8.94 9.02
N GLY A 287 -10.05 9.52 9.99
CA GLY A 287 -9.52 10.59 10.83
C GLY A 287 -8.30 10.16 11.64
N TYR A 288 -8.31 8.93 12.16
CA TYR A 288 -7.17 8.35 12.87
C TYR A 288 -5.94 8.21 11.96
N LEU A 289 -6.09 7.56 10.80
CA LEU A 289 -4.98 7.36 9.86
C LEU A 289 -4.36 8.69 9.42
N VAL A 290 -5.19 9.65 9.00
CA VAL A 290 -4.71 10.95 8.53
C VAL A 290 -3.94 11.70 9.62
N ARG A 291 -4.45 11.66 10.87
CA ARG A 291 -3.80 12.32 11.99
C ARG A 291 -2.47 11.64 12.33
N ALA A 292 -2.48 10.32 12.53
CA ALA A 292 -1.31 9.58 12.98
C ALA A 292 -0.16 9.60 11.96
N ILE A 293 -0.47 9.45 10.66
CA ILE A 293 0.54 9.58 9.59
C ILE A 293 1.07 11.02 9.54
N GLY A 294 0.20 12.02 9.71
CA GLY A 294 0.62 13.41 9.68
C GLY A 294 1.45 13.84 10.91
N GLU A 295 1.20 13.26 12.08
CA GLU A 295 2.01 13.49 13.28
C GLU A 295 3.41 12.87 13.14
N ALA A 296 3.50 11.64 12.65
CA ALA A 296 4.77 10.95 12.43
C ALA A 296 5.69 11.66 11.42
N GLU A 297 5.16 12.18 10.30
CA GLU A 297 5.96 12.97 9.36
C GLU A 297 6.41 14.31 9.94
N GLY A 298 5.58 14.90 10.81
CA GLY A 298 5.95 16.14 11.50
C GLY A 298 7.10 15.97 12.48
N GLU A 299 7.19 14.84 13.16
CA GLU A 299 8.27 14.49 14.10
C GLU A 299 9.59 14.22 13.37
N ASP A 300 9.58 13.47 12.27
CA ASP A 300 10.79 13.22 11.45
C ASP A 300 11.39 14.53 10.90
N VAL A 301 10.56 15.50 10.56
CA VAL A 301 11.02 16.83 10.09
C VAL A 301 11.66 17.64 11.23
N GLU A 302 11.21 17.49 12.47
CA GLU A 302 11.78 18.18 13.63
C GLU A 302 13.10 17.52 14.08
N GLU A 303 13.19 16.19 14.07
CA GLU A 303 14.39 15.45 14.50
C GLU A 303 15.56 15.61 13.51
N GLY A 304 15.29 15.65 12.21
CA GLY A 304 16.29 15.95 11.19
C GLY A 304 16.87 17.38 11.26
N ALA A 305 16.22 18.29 12.00
CA ALA A 305 16.66 19.68 12.15
C ALA A 305 17.54 19.93 13.37
N THR A 306 17.63 18.98 14.32
CA THR A 306 18.41 19.06 15.57
C THR A 306 19.71 18.27 15.52
N GLY A 307 20.13 17.78 14.33
CA GLY A 307 21.44 17.17 14.14
C GLY A 307 22.55 18.12 14.59
N PRO A 308 23.61 17.64 15.28
CA PRO A 308 24.62 18.47 15.90
C PRO A 308 25.34 19.29 14.82
N VAL A 309 25.23 20.61 14.94
CA VAL A 309 26.21 21.54 14.33
C VAL A 309 27.50 21.35 15.13
N GLU A 310 28.39 20.48 14.65
CA GLU A 310 29.73 20.40 15.20
C GLU A 310 30.48 21.72 14.90
N PRO A 311 31.25 22.23 15.88
CA PRO A 311 31.93 23.50 15.80
C PRO A 311 33.15 23.50 14.87
#